data_01b392df518b67b9d550391348389a26
#
_entry.id   01b392df518b67b9d550391348389a26
#
_cell.length_a   1.000
_cell.length_b   1.000
_cell.length_c   1.000
_cell.angle_alpha   90.00
_cell.angle_beta   90.00
_cell.angle_gamma   90.00
#
_symmetry.space_group_name_H-M   'P 1'
#
loop_
_entity.id
_entity.type
_entity.pdbx_description
1 polymer ?
#
loop_
_entity_poly.entity_id
_entity_poly.type
_entity_poly.pdbx_seq_one_letter_code
_entity_poly.pdbx_strand_id
1 'polypeptide(L)'
;MTQYNLLEIYSIKENLKEYDLDDSVTEKISELFNLLNISNTRSKNMRKDKNNCIENGKWMKKELFKPTQIEKKEGIEEELDNLRALLNKLVENNYEEQKDKIIDCVKSIFDIDDDEKYIKVMERFYTLVINNQRYSKTYSQVYLILLDKYIVLEEYQSIFINRYNDIIHKIEYIDPDENYDEYCRINKLNFQRKCLLSFIISCVECEIYSFNELLHIINGLFDMLDNNLKSANHQNINEEIVENIFTVMQQGRHLILNEVCKYDIIDKIKNYSILNLKDNSGYSNRMKFKMLDILDLYK
;
A
#
# COMPACT_ATOMS: atom_id res chain seq x y z
N MET A 1 -6.52 37.24 2.40
CA MET A 1 -7.33 36.11 2.85
C MET A 1 -7.38 36.15 4.36
N THR A 2 -8.56 36.36 4.93
CA THR A 2 -8.77 36.38 6.38
C THR A 2 -8.76 34.93 6.87
N GLN A 3 -7.83 34.58 7.77
CA GLN A 3 -7.79 33.25 8.41
C GLN A 3 -8.60 33.32 9.70
N TYR A 4 -9.57 32.43 9.84
CA TYR A 4 -10.36 32.26 11.06
C TYR A 4 -9.83 31.07 11.85
N ASN A 5 -9.73 31.23 13.18
CA ASN A 5 -9.44 30.09 14.06
C ASN A 5 -10.73 29.34 14.42
N LEU A 6 -10.61 28.17 15.02
CA LEU A 6 -11.74 27.29 15.32
C LEU A 6 -12.72 27.92 16.31
N LEU A 7 -12.24 28.72 17.28
CA LEU A 7 -13.06 29.42 18.27
C LEU A 7 -13.88 30.54 17.64
N GLU A 8 -13.29 31.28 16.69
CA GLU A 8 -14.01 32.29 15.91
C GLU A 8 -15.12 31.69 15.06
N ILE A 9 -14.87 30.53 14.46
CA ILE A 9 -15.90 29.77 13.69
C ILE A 9 -17.05 29.32 14.59
N TYR A 10 -16.76 28.82 15.79
CA TYR A 10 -17.81 28.47 16.77
C TYR A 10 -18.60 29.66 17.25
N SER A 11 -17.92 30.78 17.53
CA SER A 11 -18.59 32.04 17.92
C SER A 11 -19.51 32.58 16.82
N ILE A 12 -19.10 32.52 15.56
CA ILE A 12 -19.92 32.88 14.40
C ILE A 12 -21.15 31.97 14.33
N LYS A 13 -20.97 30.66 14.52
CA LYS A 13 -22.05 29.67 14.47
C LYS A 13 -23.10 29.88 15.57
N GLU A 14 -22.67 30.24 16.78
CA GLU A 14 -23.58 30.53 17.92
C GLU A 14 -24.35 31.86 17.77
N ASN A 15 -23.75 32.83 17.05
CA ASN A 15 -24.35 34.15 16.80
C ASN A 15 -25.09 34.25 15.46
N LEU A 16 -25.19 33.15 14.67
CA LEU A 16 -26.00 33.10 13.46
C LEU A 16 -27.48 33.26 13.82
N LYS A 17 -28.06 34.42 13.48
CA LYS A 17 -29.53 34.58 13.50
C LYS A 17 -30.13 33.70 12.44
N GLU A 18 -31.20 32.98 12.75
CA GLU A 18 -32.00 32.29 11.74
C GLU A 18 -32.53 33.39 10.79
N TYR A 19 -32.06 33.37 9.54
CA TYR A 19 -32.61 34.18 8.47
C TYR A 19 -33.71 33.36 7.81
N ASP A 20 -34.92 33.90 7.80
CA ASP A 20 -35.96 33.39 6.88
C ASP A 20 -35.55 33.74 5.47
N LEU A 21 -35.35 32.71 4.67
CA LEU A 21 -35.03 32.84 3.24
C LEU A 21 -36.32 33.30 2.51
N ASP A 22 -36.16 34.20 1.54
CA ASP A 22 -37.21 34.60 0.65
C ASP A 22 -37.92 33.39 0.04
N ASP A 23 -39.25 33.43 -0.06
CA ASP A 23 -40.05 32.31 -0.58
C ASP A 23 -39.59 31.84 -1.94
N SER A 24 -39.16 32.75 -2.82
CA SER A 24 -38.59 32.43 -4.15
C SER A 24 -37.32 31.64 -4.09
N VAL A 25 -36.48 31.81 -3.07
CA VAL A 25 -35.24 31.06 -2.82
C VAL A 25 -35.53 29.68 -2.28
N THR A 26 -36.49 29.60 -1.35
CA THR A 26 -36.95 28.35 -0.73
C THR A 26 -37.59 27.42 -1.76
N GLU A 27 -38.35 27.98 -2.71
CA GLU A 27 -38.97 27.24 -3.83
C GLU A 27 -37.91 26.67 -4.77
N LYS A 28 -36.89 27.45 -5.17
CA LYS A 28 -35.78 26.99 -6.00
C LYS A 28 -34.93 25.90 -5.32
N ILE A 29 -34.71 26.03 -4.00
CA ILE A 29 -34.01 25.00 -3.22
C ILE A 29 -34.83 23.70 -3.21
N SER A 30 -36.15 23.79 -3.04
CA SER A 30 -37.04 22.62 -3.05
C SER A 30 -37.07 21.93 -4.44
N GLU A 31 -37.08 22.71 -5.53
CA GLU A 31 -36.98 22.19 -6.90
C GLU A 31 -35.64 21.47 -7.12
N LEU A 32 -34.54 22.04 -6.66
CA LEU A 32 -33.21 21.40 -6.73
C LEU A 32 -33.15 20.08 -5.96
N PHE A 33 -33.73 20.02 -4.75
CA PHE A 33 -33.80 18.78 -3.97
C PHE A 33 -34.62 17.69 -4.68
N ASN A 34 -35.72 18.09 -5.34
CA ASN A 34 -36.56 17.19 -6.12
C ASN A 34 -35.82 16.67 -7.38
N LEU A 35 -35.11 17.55 -8.10
CA LEU A 35 -34.27 17.18 -9.24
C LEU A 35 -33.12 16.22 -8.89
N LEU A 36 -32.56 16.36 -7.69
CA LEU A 36 -31.45 15.52 -7.22
C LEU A 36 -31.93 14.26 -6.48
N ASN A 37 -33.24 13.99 -6.42
CA ASN A 37 -33.83 12.89 -5.65
C ASN A 37 -33.38 12.85 -4.16
N ILE A 38 -33.03 14.01 -3.61
CA ILE A 38 -32.65 14.13 -2.21
C ILE A 38 -33.93 14.41 -1.39
N SER A 39 -34.43 13.39 -0.68
CA SER A 39 -35.58 13.56 0.21
C SER A 39 -35.21 14.44 1.41
N ASN A 40 -35.93 15.57 1.54
CA ASN A 40 -35.73 16.54 2.63
C ASN A 40 -36.36 16.01 3.92
N THR A 41 -35.73 15.03 4.58
CA THR A 41 -36.14 14.55 5.89
C THR A 41 -35.33 15.21 7.01
N ARG A 42 -35.51 16.53 7.23
CA ARG A 42 -35.24 17.13 8.53
C ARG A 42 -36.47 16.92 9.44
N SER A 43 -36.62 15.73 9.97
CA SER A 43 -37.50 15.48 11.08
C SER A 43 -36.77 15.82 12.40
N LYS A 44 -37.27 16.84 13.11
CA LYS A 44 -36.76 17.33 14.41
C LYS A 44 -36.93 16.34 15.56
N ASN A 45 -37.33 15.08 15.32
CA ASN A 45 -37.63 14.10 16.39
C ASN A 45 -37.19 12.67 16.00
N MET A 46 -35.89 12.44 15.79
CA MET A 46 -35.38 11.06 15.72
C MET A 46 -34.11 10.87 16.54
N ARG A 47 -34.28 10.93 17.87
CA ARG A 47 -33.26 10.39 18.80
C ARG A 47 -33.69 9.07 19.45
N LYS A 48 -34.62 8.33 18.87
CA LYS A 48 -34.99 6.97 19.33
C LYS A 48 -35.38 6.15 18.10
N ASP A 49 -34.47 5.37 17.60
CA ASP A 49 -34.53 4.18 16.75
C ASP A 49 -33.51 4.21 15.62
N LYS A 50 -32.25 3.98 16.01
CA LYS A 50 -31.15 3.80 15.04
C LYS A 50 -31.17 2.42 14.33
N ASN A 51 -32.18 1.60 14.54
CA ASN A 51 -32.16 0.19 14.12
C ASN A 51 -33.10 -0.18 12.96
N ASN A 52 -33.77 0.80 12.34
CA ASN A 52 -34.69 0.51 11.25
C ASN A 52 -34.23 1.17 9.94
N CYS A 53 -34.20 0.42 8.85
CA CYS A 53 -34.04 0.92 7.48
C CYS A 53 -35.30 0.60 6.66
N ILE A 54 -35.59 1.42 5.64
CA ILE A 54 -36.72 1.21 4.74
C ILE A 54 -36.21 0.51 3.48
N GLU A 55 -36.74 -0.66 3.19
CA GLU A 55 -36.57 -1.33 1.92
C GLU A 55 -37.95 -1.61 1.34
N ASN A 56 -38.22 -1.17 0.13
CA ASN A 56 -39.50 -1.33 -0.56
C ASN A 56 -40.74 -0.82 0.21
N GLY A 57 -40.60 0.31 0.93
CA GLY A 57 -41.70 0.94 1.65
C GLY A 57 -42.10 0.22 2.95
N LYS A 58 -41.37 -0.78 3.38
CA LYS A 58 -41.58 -1.44 4.69
C LYS A 58 -40.36 -1.25 5.59
N TRP A 59 -40.60 -0.92 6.85
CA TRP A 59 -39.57 -0.84 7.88
C TRP A 59 -39.10 -2.23 8.24
N MET A 60 -37.84 -2.58 7.89
CA MET A 60 -37.22 -3.81 8.37
C MET A 60 -36.38 -3.49 9.62
N LYS A 61 -36.47 -4.34 10.64
CA LYS A 61 -35.56 -4.24 11.79
C LYS A 61 -34.15 -4.58 11.32
N LYS A 62 -33.22 -3.64 11.42
CA LYS A 62 -31.80 -3.92 11.27
C LYS A 62 -31.42 -4.98 12.31
N GLU A 63 -30.80 -6.05 11.87
CA GLU A 63 -30.12 -6.94 12.82
C GLU A 63 -29.18 -6.11 13.69
N LEU A 64 -29.30 -6.27 14.99
CA LEU A 64 -28.42 -5.61 15.94
C LEU A 64 -26.98 -6.01 15.59
N PHE A 65 -26.14 -5.02 15.32
CA PHE A 65 -24.70 -5.24 15.16
C PHE A 65 -24.21 -6.00 16.39
N LYS A 66 -23.90 -7.27 16.20
CA LYS A 66 -23.22 -8.08 17.22
C LYS A 66 -21.76 -7.71 17.14
N PRO A 67 -21.19 -7.09 18.18
CA PRO A 67 -19.74 -6.84 18.18
C PRO A 67 -19.05 -8.20 18.03
N THR A 68 -18.09 -8.26 17.10
CA THR A 68 -17.26 -9.44 16.95
C THR A 68 -16.61 -9.72 18.31
N GLN A 69 -16.89 -10.86 18.90
CA GLN A 69 -16.18 -11.28 20.10
C GLN A 69 -14.75 -11.56 19.68
N ILE A 70 -13.83 -10.72 20.12
CA ILE A 70 -12.39 -10.95 19.95
C ILE A 70 -12.06 -12.08 20.91
N GLU A 71 -11.81 -13.27 20.38
CA GLU A 71 -11.26 -14.36 21.17
C GLU A 71 -9.93 -13.93 21.76
N LYS A 72 -9.78 -14.05 23.07
CA LYS A 72 -8.53 -13.74 23.75
C LYS A 72 -7.53 -14.82 23.36
N LYS A 73 -6.52 -14.44 22.59
CA LYS A 73 -5.43 -15.33 22.22
C LYS A 73 -4.51 -15.48 23.42
N GLU A 74 -3.85 -16.63 23.53
CA GLU A 74 -2.91 -16.95 24.59
C GLU A 74 -1.59 -17.48 24.00
N GLY A 75 -0.51 -17.39 24.75
CA GLY A 75 0.80 -17.89 24.35
C GLY A 75 1.42 -17.13 23.20
N ILE A 76 2.01 -17.85 22.24
CA ILE A 76 2.74 -17.26 21.12
C ILE A 76 1.87 -16.33 20.26
N GLU A 77 0.59 -16.62 20.09
CA GLU A 77 -0.29 -15.78 19.26
C GLU A 77 -0.59 -14.43 19.92
N GLU A 78 -0.65 -14.35 21.24
CA GLU A 78 -0.77 -13.08 21.97
C GLU A 78 0.48 -12.23 21.74
N GLU A 79 1.69 -12.82 21.90
CA GLU A 79 2.94 -12.11 21.68
C GLU A 79 3.15 -11.68 20.21
N LEU A 80 2.73 -12.50 19.25
CA LEU A 80 2.75 -12.14 17.83
C LEU A 80 1.78 -10.98 17.51
N ASP A 81 0.64 -10.89 18.17
CA ASP A 81 -0.28 -9.76 18.02
C ASP A 81 0.29 -8.50 18.71
N ASN A 82 1.00 -8.64 19.84
CA ASN A 82 1.75 -7.56 20.49
C ASN A 82 2.86 -7.03 19.56
N LEU A 83 3.64 -7.91 18.95
CA LEU A 83 4.67 -7.57 17.96
C LEU A 83 4.06 -6.78 16.80
N ARG A 84 2.95 -7.25 16.24
CA ARG A 84 2.22 -6.55 15.18
C ARG A 84 1.77 -5.15 15.61
N ALA A 85 1.27 -5.02 16.84
CA ALA A 85 0.82 -3.73 17.37
C ALA A 85 1.98 -2.75 17.56
N LEU A 86 3.15 -3.21 18.01
CA LEU A 86 4.37 -2.42 18.16
C LEU A 86 4.89 -1.95 16.79
N LEU A 87 5.00 -2.88 15.83
CA LEU A 87 5.45 -2.58 14.47
C LEU A 87 4.51 -1.58 13.75
N ASN A 88 3.19 -1.69 13.96
CA ASN A 88 2.22 -0.73 13.40
C ASN A 88 2.31 0.68 14.00
N LYS A 89 2.86 0.82 15.21
CA LYS A 89 3.08 2.11 15.87
C LYS A 89 4.42 2.74 15.51
N LEU A 90 5.29 1.98 14.84
CA LEU A 90 6.64 2.39 14.52
C LEU A 90 6.63 3.50 13.46
N VAL A 91 7.21 4.65 13.80
CA VAL A 91 7.45 5.79 12.91
C VAL A 91 8.82 6.39 13.22
N GLU A 92 9.38 7.19 12.31
CA GLU A 92 10.70 7.80 12.50
C GLU A 92 10.86 8.53 13.84
N ASN A 93 9.83 9.27 14.27
CA ASN A 93 9.88 10.08 15.50
C ASN A 93 9.90 9.28 16.80
N ASN A 94 9.44 8.03 16.79
CA ASN A 94 9.40 7.17 17.97
C ASN A 94 10.29 5.93 17.84
N TYR A 95 11.15 5.91 16.82
CA TYR A 95 11.94 4.75 16.42
C TYR A 95 12.74 4.15 17.61
N GLU A 96 13.50 4.96 18.32
CA GLU A 96 14.36 4.50 19.42
C GLU A 96 13.57 3.85 20.56
N GLU A 97 12.43 4.45 20.94
CA GLU A 97 11.56 3.90 21.99
C GLU A 97 10.87 2.60 21.54
N GLN A 98 10.37 2.56 20.31
CA GLN A 98 9.64 1.39 19.79
C GLN A 98 10.58 0.24 19.46
N LYS A 99 11.78 0.53 18.99
CA LYS A 99 12.82 -0.46 18.69
C LYS A 99 13.10 -1.38 19.89
N ASP A 100 13.33 -0.79 21.07
CA ASP A 100 13.62 -1.56 22.26
C ASP A 100 12.46 -2.46 22.68
N LYS A 101 11.22 -1.94 22.60
CA LYS A 101 10.00 -2.72 22.87
C LYS A 101 9.81 -3.87 21.89
N ILE A 102 10.13 -3.66 20.60
CA ILE A 102 10.08 -4.70 19.56
C ILE A 102 11.09 -5.80 19.87
N ILE A 103 12.32 -5.43 20.23
CA ILE A 103 13.38 -6.38 20.59
C ILE A 103 12.96 -7.22 21.80
N ASP A 104 12.41 -6.60 22.84
CA ASP A 104 11.97 -7.30 24.05
C ASP A 104 10.79 -8.25 23.74
N CYS A 105 9.84 -7.81 22.89
CA CYS A 105 8.73 -8.63 22.45
C CYS A 105 9.22 -9.85 21.65
N VAL A 106 10.15 -9.66 20.69
CA VAL A 106 10.74 -10.77 19.92
C VAL A 106 11.48 -11.74 20.83
N LYS A 107 12.21 -11.22 21.86
CA LYS A 107 12.85 -12.07 22.87
C LYS A 107 11.82 -12.93 23.60
N SER A 108 10.71 -12.33 24.07
CA SER A 108 9.64 -13.08 24.74
C SER A 108 9.06 -14.18 23.86
N ILE A 109 8.89 -13.93 22.54
CA ILE A 109 8.45 -14.95 21.58
C ILE A 109 9.48 -16.08 21.48
N PHE A 110 10.77 -15.76 21.43
CA PHE A 110 11.82 -16.77 21.28
C PHE A 110 12.06 -17.60 22.55
N ASP A 111 11.63 -17.11 23.71
CA ASP A 111 11.63 -17.86 24.97
C ASP A 111 10.46 -18.86 25.06
N ILE A 112 9.46 -18.79 24.18
CA ILE A 112 8.35 -19.75 24.11
C ILE A 112 8.83 -21.06 23.46
N ASP A 113 8.37 -22.19 23.97
CA ASP A 113 8.62 -23.52 23.41
C ASP A 113 7.67 -23.77 22.20
N ASP A 114 8.08 -23.31 21.03
CA ASP A 114 7.37 -23.45 19.76
C ASP A 114 8.40 -23.57 18.63
N ASP A 115 8.40 -24.66 17.91
CA ASP A 115 9.37 -24.97 16.85
C ASP A 115 9.28 -24.00 15.67
N GLU A 116 8.10 -23.40 15.45
CA GLU A 116 7.83 -22.50 14.33
C GLU A 116 7.98 -21.01 14.71
N LYS A 117 8.40 -20.67 15.92
CA LYS A 117 8.44 -19.28 16.42
C LYS A 117 9.19 -18.31 15.51
N TYR A 118 10.30 -18.73 14.93
CA TYR A 118 11.11 -17.88 14.07
C TYR A 118 10.40 -17.56 12.75
N ILE A 119 9.84 -18.58 12.09
CA ILE A 119 9.08 -18.38 10.86
C ILE A 119 7.80 -17.55 11.13
N LYS A 120 7.13 -17.75 12.27
CA LYS A 120 5.95 -16.97 12.65
C LYS A 120 6.27 -15.48 12.84
N VAL A 121 7.43 -15.14 13.44
CA VAL A 121 7.90 -13.75 13.54
C VAL A 121 8.14 -13.17 12.15
N MET A 122 8.83 -13.91 11.24
CA MET A 122 9.09 -13.48 9.88
C MET A 122 7.79 -13.30 9.08
N GLU A 123 6.80 -14.16 9.26
CA GLU A 123 5.48 -14.04 8.65
C GLU A 123 4.72 -12.79 9.11
N ARG A 124 4.79 -12.47 10.40
CA ARG A 124 4.20 -11.22 10.92
C ARG A 124 4.87 -10.00 10.32
N PHE A 125 6.20 -10.03 10.24
CA PHE A 125 6.97 -8.95 9.64
C PHE A 125 6.65 -8.79 8.15
N TYR A 126 6.61 -9.90 7.40
CA TYR A 126 6.21 -9.91 5.99
C TYR A 126 4.82 -9.31 5.76
N THR A 127 3.83 -9.75 6.54
CA THR A 127 2.45 -9.25 6.43
C THR A 127 2.36 -7.74 6.62
N LEU A 128 3.23 -7.17 7.46
CA LEU A 128 3.30 -5.74 7.69
C LEU A 128 3.96 -5.02 6.51
N VAL A 129 5.10 -5.50 6.06
CA VAL A 129 5.91 -4.93 4.97
C VAL A 129 5.09 -4.79 3.69
N ILE A 130 4.35 -5.82 3.29
CA ILE A 130 3.56 -5.82 2.04
C ILE A 130 2.35 -4.87 2.05
N ASN A 131 2.03 -4.27 3.18
CA ASN A 131 0.90 -3.35 3.31
C ASN A 131 1.30 -1.90 3.60
N ASN A 132 2.60 -1.60 3.77
CA ASN A 132 3.08 -0.31 4.27
C ASN A 132 4.34 0.19 3.55
N GLN A 133 4.22 0.55 2.28
CA GLN A 133 5.34 1.04 1.47
C GLN A 133 6.11 2.21 2.12
N ARG A 134 5.39 3.16 2.72
CA ARG A 134 5.97 4.38 3.30
C ARG A 134 7.00 4.11 4.39
N TYR A 135 6.86 3.01 5.12
CA TYR A 135 7.71 2.69 6.27
C TYR A 135 8.80 1.66 5.95
N SER A 136 9.03 1.35 4.67
CA SER A 136 10.02 0.36 4.22
C SER A 136 11.39 0.59 4.82
N LYS A 137 11.88 1.84 4.85
CA LYS A 137 13.16 2.23 5.45
C LYS A 137 13.21 1.98 6.96
N THR A 138 12.16 2.36 7.67
CA THR A 138 12.09 2.15 9.13
C THR A 138 12.04 0.66 9.47
N TYR A 139 11.29 -0.11 8.67
CA TYR A 139 11.21 -1.56 8.85
C TYR A 139 12.53 -2.27 8.53
N SER A 140 13.27 -1.85 7.50
CA SER A 140 14.59 -2.43 7.20
C SER A 140 15.60 -2.19 8.31
N GLN A 141 15.56 -1.01 8.95
CA GLN A 141 16.42 -0.71 10.10
C GLN A 141 16.10 -1.60 11.31
N VAL A 142 14.82 -1.82 11.62
CA VAL A 142 14.43 -2.77 12.68
C VAL A 142 14.83 -4.19 12.32
N TYR A 143 14.64 -4.58 11.06
CA TYR A 143 15.01 -5.90 10.58
C TYR A 143 16.50 -6.16 10.70
N LEU A 144 17.36 -5.19 10.34
CA LEU A 144 18.79 -5.27 10.53
C LEU A 144 19.14 -5.54 11.99
N ILE A 145 18.58 -4.79 12.94
CA ILE A 145 18.84 -4.98 14.38
C ILE A 145 18.40 -6.36 14.87
N LEU A 146 17.28 -6.88 14.34
CA LEU A 146 16.81 -8.22 14.69
C LEU A 146 17.76 -9.30 14.15
N LEU A 147 18.31 -9.14 12.95
CA LEU A 147 19.33 -10.04 12.38
C LEU A 147 20.62 -9.99 13.20
N ASP A 148 21.12 -8.80 13.53
CA ASP A 148 22.34 -8.62 14.35
C ASP A 148 22.21 -9.26 15.74
N LYS A 149 21.00 -9.18 16.33
CA LYS A 149 20.76 -9.70 17.68
C LYS A 149 20.44 -11.19 17.72
N TYR A 150 19.81 -11.71 16.67
CA TYR A 150 19.30 -13.09 16.62
C TYR A 150 19.81 -13.79 15.35
N ILE A 151 21.02 -14.34 15.43
CA ILE A 151 21.69 -15.00 14.30
C ILE A 151 20.83 -16.10 13.62
N VAL A 152 19.92 -16.73 14.36
CA VAL A 152 19.00 -17.73 13.84
C VAL A 152 18.09 -17.16 12.73
N LEU A 153 17.83 -15.85 12.71
CA LEU A 153 17.02 -15.19 11.69
C LEU A 153 17.75 -15.08 10.34
N GLU A 154 19.07 -15.25 10.30
CA GLU A 154 19.83 -15.25 9.03
C GLU A 154 19.39 -16.40 8.11
N GLU A 155 18.96 -17.54 8.66
CA GLU A 155 18.43 -18.67 7.88
C GLU A 155 17.17 -18.27 7.09
N TYR A 156 16.43 -17.26 7.57
CA TYR A 156 15.20 -16.75 6.94
C TYR A 156 15.43 -15.47 6.14
N GLN A 157 16.66 -14.97 6.04
CA GLN A 157 16.98 -13.67 5.42
C GLN A 157 16.47 -13.60 3.98
N SER A 158 16.63 -14.67 3.20
CA SER A 158 16.21 -14.73 1.78
C SER A 158 14.68 -14.74 1.55
N ILE A 159 13.88 -14.87 2.61
CA ILE A 159 12.42 -15.06 2.50
C ILE A 159 11.72 -13.93 1.70
N PHE A 160 12.14 -12.68 1.86
CA PHE A 160 11.50 -11.55 1.16
C PHE A 160 11.84 -11.53 -0.32
N ILE A 161 13.09 -11.82 -0.70
CA ILE A 161 13.52 -11.90 -2.10
C ILE A 161 12.82 -13.08 -2.78
N ASN A 162 12.81 -14.26 -2.14
CA ASN A 162 12.17 -15.45 -2.70
C ASN A 162 10.66 -15.20 -2.92
N ARG A 163 9.98 -14.60 -1.94
CA ARG A 163 8.57 -14.25 -2.09
C ARG A 163 8.32 -13.20 -3.15
N TYR A 164 9.22 -12.22 -3.32
CA TYR A 164 9.09 -11.25 -4.41
C TYR A 164 9.20 -11.96 -5.77
N ASN A 165 10.19 -12.83 -5.95
CA ASN A 165 10.35 -13.61 -7.17
C ASN A 165 9.12 -14.49 -7.46
N ASP A 166 8.52 -15.09 -6.42
CA ASP A 166 7.30 -15.90 -6.58
C ASP A 166 6.08 -15.11 -7.04
N ILE A 167 5.93 -13.86 -6.56
CA ILE A 167 4.74 -13.06 -6.85
C ILE A 167 4.89 -12.20 -8.11
N ILE A 168 6.11 -11.84 -8.51
CA ILE A 168 6.32 -10.99 -9.69
C ILE A 168 5.93 -11.70 -10.99
N HIS A 169 6.11 -13.01 -11.08
CA HIS A 169 5.70 -13.81 -12.22
C HIS A 169 4.18 -14.09 -12.27
N LYS A 170 3.43 -13.68 -11.24
CA LYS A 170 1.97 -13.87 -11.12
C LYS A 170 1.21 -12.55 -11.29
N ILE A 171 1.70 -11.68 -12.18
CA ILE A 171 0.97 -10.44 -12.52
C ILE A 171 -0.20 -10.83 -13.41
N GLU A 172 -1.40 -10.44 -13.00
CA GLU A 172 -2.66 -10.68 -13.69
C GLU A 172 -3.35 -9.36 -13.99
N TYR A 173 -4.28 -9.39 -14.93
CA TYR A 173 -5.16 -8.28 -15.22
C TYR A 173 -6.58 -8.80 -15.51
N ILE A 174 -7.57 -8.09 -15.04
CA ILE A 174 -8.97 -8.24 -15.39
C ILE A 174 -9.60 -6.88 -15.61
N ASP A 175 -10.55 -6.80 -16.53
CA ASP A 175 -11.30 -5.58 -16.75
C ASP A 175 -12.27 -5.33 -15.56
N PRO A 176 -12.30 -4.12 -14.96
CA PRO A 176 -13.21 -3.82 -13.85
C PRO A 176 -14.69 -4.01 -14.20
N ASP A 177 -15.06 -3.86 -15.49
CA ASP A 177 -16.43 -4.08 -15.95
C ASP A 177 -16.81 -5.56 -16.04
N GLU A 178 -15.82 -6.47 -16.13
CA GLU A 178 -16.04 -7.93 -16.10
C GLU A 178 -16.22 -8.46 -14.68
N ASN A 179 -15.32 -8.07 -13.75
CA ASN A 179 -15.37 -8.49 -12.35
C ASN A 179 -14.65 -7.49 -11.44
N TYR A 180 -15.43 -6.61 -10.82
CA TYR A 180 -14.90 -5.53 -9.97
C TYR A 180 -14.21 -6.04 -8.71
N ASP A 181 -14.71 -7.10 -8.06
CA ASP A 181 -14.11 -7.64 -6.84
C ASP A 181 -12.74 -8.25 -7.13
N GLU A 182 -12.63 -8.98 -8.24
CA GLU A 182 -11.37 -9.56 -8.69
C GLU A 182 -10.37 -8.48 -9.12
N TYR A 183 -10.83 -7.43 -9.80
CA TYR A 183 -10.02 -6.25 -10.11
C TYR A 183 -9.43 -5.61 -8.85
N CYS A 184 -10.25 -5.43 -7.80
CA CYS A 184 -9.79 -4.92 -6.52
C CYS A 184 -8.75 -5.84 -5.86
N ARG A 185 -8.95 -7.18 -5.93
CA ARG A 185 -8.00 -8.18 -5.44
C ARG A 185 -6.65 -8.07 -6.15
N ILE A 186 -6.66 -7.99 -7.47
CA ILE A 186 -5.45 -7.86 -8.30
C ILE A 186 -4.71 -6.56 -8.00
N ASN A 187 -5.42 -5.43 -7.91
CA ASN A 187 -4.80 -4.15 -7.55
C ASN A 187 -4.14 -4.16 -6.17
N LYS A 188 -4.75 -4.86 -5.20
CA LYS A 188 -4.14 -5.06 -3.89
C LYS A 188 -2.84 -5.86 -3.99
N LEU A 189 -2.80 -6.92 -4.80
CA LEU A 189 -1.58 -7.70 -5.04
C LEU A 189 -0.49 -6.88 -5.74
N ASN A 190 -0.87 -6.06 -6.71
CA ASN A 190 0.04 -5.14 -7.39
C ASN A 190 0.64 -4.11 -6.42
N PHE A 191 -0.17 -3.56 -5.51
CA PHE A 191 0.32 -2.70 -4.44
C PHE A 191 1.28 -3.44 -3.51
N GLN A 192 0.97 -4.67 -3.11
CA GLN A 192 1.82 -5.49 -2.23
C GLN A 192 3.17 -5.82 -2.85
N ARG A 193 3.24 -6.07 -4.18
CA ARG A 193 4.51 -6.25 -4.90
C ARG A 193 5.40 -5.01 -4.76
N LYS A 194 4.84 -3.82 -4.98
CA LYS A 194 5.57 -2.54 -4.84
C LYS A 194 6.02 -2.27 -3.41
N CYS A 195 5.21 -2.61 -2.42
CA CYS A 195 5.61 -2.51 -1.01
C CYS A 195 6.81 -3.42 -0.71
N LEU A 196 6.74 -4.67 -1.14
CA LEU A 196 7.81 -5.64 -0.91
C LEU A 196 9.11 -5.23 -1.63
N LEU A 197 9.00 -4.76 -2.89
CA LEU A 197 10.14 -4.24 -3.63
C LEU A 197 10.78 -3.04 -2.93
N SER A 198 9.97 -2.10 -2.42
CA SER A 198 10.46 -0.95 -1.66
C SER A 198 11.20 -1.36 -0.38
N PHE A 199 10.71 -2.39 0.30
CA PHE A 199 11.40 -2.95 1.46
C PHE A 199 12.72 -3.61 1.09
N ILE A 200 12.77 -4.41 0.00
CA ILE A 200 14.01 -5.03 -0.49
C ILE A 200 15.04 -3.96 -0.83
N ILE A 201 14.66 -2.88 -1.51
CA ILE A 201 15.56 -1.76 -1.82
C ILE A 201 16.12 -1.16 -0.53
N SER A 202 15.28 -0.93 0.48
CA SER A 202 15.73 -0.42 1.79
C SER A 202 16.62 -1.42 2.53
N CYS A 203 16.43 -2.72 2.35
CA CYS A 203 17.34 -3.76 2.87
C CYS A 203 18.71 -3.73 2.18
N VAL A 204 18.77 -3.39 0.88
CA VAL A 204 20.05 -3.16 0.19
C VAL A 204 20.74 -1.90 0.71
N GLU A 205 19.99 -0.84 1.01
CA GLU A 205 20.53 0.37 1.67
C GLU A 205 21.14 0.09 3.06
N CYS A 206 20.55 -0.87 3.79
CA CYS A 206 21.03 -1.32 5.10
C CYS A 206 22.07 -2.45 5.02
N GLU A 207 22.54 -2.81 3.83
CA GLU A 207 23.51 -3.89 3.58
C GLU A 207 23.03 -5.29 4.04
N ILE A 208 21.73 -5.48 4.25
CA ILE A 208 21.12 -6.79 4.52
C ILE A 208 21.15 -7.66 3.27
N TYR A 209 20.88 -7.03 2.11
CA TYR A 209 20.99 -7.65 0.80
C TYR A 209 22.08 -6.97 -0.02
N SER A 210 22.70 -7.73 -0.92
CA SER A 210 23.68 -7.20 -1.85
C SER A 210 23.03 -6.45 -3.00
N PHE A 211 23.77 -5.53 -3.62
CA PHE A 211 23.32 -4.90 -4.87
C PHE A 211 23.11 -5.91 -6.00
N ASN A 212 23.88 -7.01 -6.03
CA ASN A 212 23.73 -8.06 -7.04
C ASN A 212 22.34 -8.73 -6.98
N GLU A 213 21.76 -8.89 -5.79
CA GLU A 213 20.40 -9.42 -5.63
C GLU A 213 19.36 -8.42 -6.19
N LEU A 214 19.53 -7.12 -5.94
CA LEU A 214 18.70 -6.09 -6.54
C LEU A 214 18.86 -6.05 -8.07
N LEU A 215 20.08 -6.16 -8.58
CA LEU A 215 20.36 -6.19 -10.01
C LEU A 215 19.72 -7.41 -10.68
N HIS A 216 19.69 -8.55 -10.00
CA HIS A 216 18.98 -9.73 -10.50
C HIS A 216 17.47 -9.45 -10.65
N ILE A 217 16.86 -8.78 -9.69
CA ILE A 217 15.45 -8.35 -9.77
C ILE A 217 15.24 -7.39 -10.94
N ILE A 218 16.11 -6.39 -11.10
CA ILE A 218 16.03 -5.42 -12.21
C ILE A 218 16.09 -6.13 -13.56
N ASN A 219 17.04 -7.03 -13.74
CA ASN A 219 17.21 -7.79 -14.99
C ASN A 219 15.99 -8.69 -15.24
N GLY A 220 15.47 -9.37 -14.22
CA GLY A 220 14.26 -10.18 -14.33
C GLY A 220 13.02 -9.38 -14.78
N LEU A 221 12.85 -8.15 -14.27
CA LEU A 221 11.79 -7.25 -14.72
C LEU A 221 11.95 -6.85 -16.20
N PHE A 222 13.16 -6.55 -16.63
CA PHE A 222 13.43 -6.25 -18.03
C PHE A 222 13.18 -7.46 -18.94
N ASP A 223 13.62 -8.64 -18.54
CA ASP A 223 13.41 -9.86 -19.32
C ASP A 223 11.92 -10.21 -19.46
N MET A 224 11.13 -10.02 -18.40
CA MET A 224 9.68 -10.17 -18.46
C MET A 224 9.05 -9.19 -19.45
N LEU A 225 9.48 -7.92 -19.42
CA LEU A 225 8.98 -6.89 -20.32
C LEU A 225 9.33 -7.24 -21.78
N ASP A 226 10.60 -7.59 -22.07
CA ASP A 226 11.08 -7.94 -23.41
C ASP A 226 10.29 -9.11 -24.01
N ASN A 227 10.02 -10.14 -23.21
CA ASN A 227 9.26 -11.31 -23.63
C ASN A 227 7.80 -10.98 -24.00
N ASN A 228 7.23 -9.95 -23.40
CA ASN A 228 5.83 -9.60 -23.55
C ASN A 228 5.57 -8.48 -24.57
N LEU A 229 6.59 -7.75 -25.05
CA LEU A 229 6.44 -6.53 -25.86
C LEU A 229 5.59 -6.69 -27.11
N LYS A 230 5.61 -7.86 -27.75
CA LYS A 230 4.91 -8.12 -29.02
C LYS A 230 3.47 -8.61 -28.84
N SER A 231 3.04 -8.88 -27.62
CA SER A 231 1.71 -9.43 -27.32
C SER A 231 0.76 -8.37 -26.80
N ALA A 232 -0.24 -7.99 -27.60
CA ALA A 232 -1.25 -7.01 -27.20
C ALA A 232 -2.01 -7.42 -25.92
N ASN A 233 -2.23 -8.73 -25.71
CA ASN A 233 -2.91 -9.25 -24.54
C ASN A 233 -2.13 -9.02 -23.23
N HIS A 234 -0.84 -8.69 -23.31
CA HIS A 234 0.01 -8.45 -22.14
C HIS A 234 0.19 -6.95 -21.83
N GLN A 235 -0.47 -6.03 -22.55
CA GLN A 235 -0.25 -4.60 -22.36
C GLN A 235 -0.45 -4.15 -20.91
N ASN A 236 -1.56 -4.54 -20.27
CA ASN A 236 -1.86 -4.16 -18.88
C ASN A 236 -0.89 -4.82 -17.88
N ILE A 237 -0.46 -6.06 -18.15
CA ILE A 237 0.56 -6.76 -17.37
C ILE A 237 1.90 -6.02 -17.46
N ASN A 238 2.28 -5.60 -18.67
CA ASN A 238 3.51 -4.85 -18.92
C ASN A 238 3.48 -3.48 -18.26
N GLU A 239 2.33 -2.81 -18.18
CA GLU A 239 2.19 -1.56 -17.42
C GLU A 239 2.54 -1.76 -15.95
N GLU A 240 2.10 -2.86 -15.33
CA GLU A 240 2.45 -3.16 -13.94
C GLU A 240 3.94 -3.55 -13.78
N ILE A 241 4.53 -4.27 -14.75
CA ILE A 241 5.98 -4.53 -14.78
C ILE A 241 6.75 -3.20 -14.80
N VAL A 242 6.35 -2.26 -15.66
CA VAL A 242 6.97 -0.94 -15.77
C VAL A 242 6.80 -0.12 -14.49
N GLU A 243 5.68 -0.24 -13.77
CA GLU A 243 5.52 0.39 -12.45
C GLU A 243 6.50 -0.18 -11.40
N ASN A 244 6.84 -1.48 -11.46
CA ASN A 244 7.88 -2.07 -10.62
C ASN A 244 9.28 -1.58 -11.04
N ILE A 245 9.57 -1.50 -12.35
CA ILE A 245 10.81 -0.90 -12.86
C ILE A 245 10.93 0.54 -12.38
N PHE A 246 9.89 1.34 -12.49
CA PHE A 246 9.88 2.72 -12.02
C PHE A 246 10.16 2.81 -10.52
N THR A 247 9.55 1.93 -9.73
CA THR A 247 9.75 1.89 -8.27
C THR A 247 11.21 1.67 -7.91
N VAL A 248 11.87 0.69 -8.55
CA VAL A 248 13.28 0.39 -8.26
C VAL A 248 14.20 1.49 -8.76
N MET A 249 13.92 2.05 -9.93
CA MET A 249 14.73 3.14 -10.51
C MET A 249 14.60 4.44 -9.70
N GLN A 250 13.43 4.73 -9.15
CA GLN A 250 13.20 5.92 -8.35
C GLN A 250 13.79 5.78 -6.94
N GLN A 251 13.46 4.70 -6.23
CA GLN A 251 13.86 4.53 -4.83
C GLN A 251 15.31 4.07 -4.70
N GLY A 252 15.76 3.15 -5.57
CA GLY A 252 17.14 2.65 -5.62
C GLY A 252 18.12 3.52 -6.40
N ARG A 253 17.71 4.76 -6.80
CA ARG A 253 18.51 5.64 -7.64
C ARG A 253 19.94 5.81 -7.13
N HIS A 254 20.11 6.12 -5.86
CA HIS A 254 21.43 6.35 -5.26
C HIS A 254 22.30 5.08 -5.25
N LEU A 255 21.71 3.89 -5.07
CA LEU A 255 22.41 2.61 -5.17
C LEU A 255 22.91 2.39 -6.60
N ILE A 256 22.00 2.54 -7.58
CA ILE A 256 22.30 2.31 -9.00
C ILE A 256 23.35 3.29 -9.52
N LEU A 257 23.32 4.56 -9.11
CA LEU A 257 24.29 5.58 -9.55
C LEU A 257 25.73 5.29 -9.12
N ASN A 258 25.91 4.53 -8.05
CA ASN A 258 27.23 4.15 -7.54
C ASN A 258 27.82 2.93 -8.27
N GLU A 259 27.02 2.26 -9.11
CA GLU A 259 27.41 1.02 -9.76
C GLU A 259 27.85 1.23 -11.24
N VAL A 260 28.72 0.35 -11.71
CA VAL A 260 29.20 0.39 -13.09
C VAL A 260 28.09 0.04 -14.08
N CYS A 261 27.20 -0.88 -13.72
CA CYS A 261 26.07 -1.33 -14.57
C CYS A 261 24.99 -0.25 -14.79
N LYS A 262 25.10 0.92 -14.16
CA LYS A 262 24.15 2.03 -14.38
C LYS A 262 24.00 2.41 -15.85
N TYR A 263 25.10 2.37 -16.60
CA TYR A 263 25.07 2.74 -18.01
C TYR A 263 24.24 1.76 -18.83
N ASP A 264 24.39 0.46 -18.59
CA ASP A 264 23.63 -0.59 -19.28
C ASP A 264 22.13 -0.49 -18.93
N ILE A 265 21.81 -0.25 -17.65
CA ILE A 265 20.43 -0.07 -17.19
C ILE A 265 19.80 1.16 -17.85
N ILE A 266 20.50 2.31 -17.82
CA ILE A 266 20.00 3.56 -18.40
C ILE A 266 19.85 3.43 -19.93
N ASP A 267 20.78 2.79 -20.61
CA ASP A 267 20.69 2.58 -22.06
C ASP A 267 19.52 1.66 -22.41
N LYS A 268 19.24 0.64 -21.61
CA LYS A 268 18.04 -0.20 -21.77
C LYS A 268 16.75 0.62 -21.62
N ILE A 269 16.68 1.51 -20.63
CA ILE A 269 15.53 2.43 -20.44
C ILE A 269 15.41 3.39 -21.64
N LYS A 270 16.51 3.93 -22.16
CA LYS A 270 16.50 4.78 -23.37
C LYS A 270 15.90 4.03 -24.55
N ASN A 271 16.32 2.79 -24.76
CA ASN A 271 15.80 1.95 -25.85
C ASN A 271 14.28 1.77 -25.74
N TYR A 272 13.74 1.51 -24.53
CA TYR A 272 12.28 1.46 -24.33
C TYR A 272 11.62 2.80 -24.62
N SER A 273 12.21 3.93 -24.24
CA SER A 273 11.60 5.26 -24.43
C SER A 273 11.38 5.65 -25.90
N ILE A 274 12.15 5.04 -26.82
CA ILE A 274 12.06 5.31 -28.28
C ILE A 274 11.32 4.21 -29.06
N LEU A 275 10.84 3.15 -28.39
CA LEU A 275 10.12 2.07 -29.05
C LEU A 275 8.93 2.57 -29.88
N ASN A 276 8.78 1.97 -31.07
CA ASN A 276 7.60 2.21 -31.90
C ASN A 276 6.45 1.33 -31.43
N LEU A 277 5.34 1.94 -31.03
CA LEU A 277 4.16 1.23 -30.55
C LEU A 277 3.48 0.35 -31.62
N LYS A 278 3.64 0.69 -32.91
CA LYS A 278 3.05 -0.11 -34.00
C LYS A 278 3.70 -1.49 -34.11
N ASP A 279 4.97 -1.58 -33.77
CA ASP A 279 5.76 -2.82 -33.87
C ASP A 279 5.76 -3.61 -32.55
N ASN A 280 5.28 -3.00 -31.49
CA ASN A 280 5.27 -3.54 -30.12
C ASN A 280 3.89 -3.37 -29.49
N SER A 281 2.95 -4.23 -29.88
CA SER A 281 1.55 -4.15 -29.46
C SER A 281 1.31 -4.31 -27.95
N GLY A 282 2.22 -4.95 -27.24
CA GLY A 282 2.23 -5.06 -25.79
C GLY A 282 2.81 -3.82 -25.06
N TYR A 283 3.22 -2.76 -25.80
CA TYR A 283 3.78 -1.54 -25.24
C TYR A 283 2.83 -0.35 -25.42
N SER A 284 2.60 0.43 -24.37
CA SER A 284 1.66 1.56 -24.36
C SER A 284 2.36 2.91 -24.27
N ASN A 285 1.64 3.99 -24.62
CA ASN A 285 2.10 5.36 -24.37
C ASN A 285 2.38 5.63 -22.87
N ARG A 286 1.58 5.06 -21.98
CA ARG A 286 1.78 5.19 -20.54
C ARG A 286 3.15 4.66 -20.11
N MET A 287 3.51 3.47 -20.63
CA MET A 287 4.83 2.87 -20.37
C MET A 287 5.95 3.75 -20.92
N LYS A 288 5.78 4.28 -22.15
CA LYS A 288 6.75 5.18 -22.77
C LYS A 288 6.99 6.44 -21.94
N PHE A 289 5.94 7.09 -21.48
CA PHE A 289 6.08 8.27 -20.60
C PHE A 289 6.75 7.91 -19.28
N LYS A 290 6.44 6.75 -18.71
CA LYS A 290 7.10 6.27 -17.49
C LYS A 290 8.61 6.06 -17.68
N MET A 291 9.03 5.54 -18.84
CA MET A 291 10.46 5.41 -19.18
C MET A 291 11.14 6.79 -19.32
N LEU A 292 10.44 7.78 -19.89
CA LEU A 292 10.95 9.16 -19.95
C LEU A 292 11.08 9.78 -18.55
N ASP A 293 10.09 9.57 -17.67
CA ASP A 293 10.15 10.02 -16.28
C ASP A 293 11.37 9.41 -15.55
N ILE A 294 11.67 8.12 -15.79
CA ILE A 294 12.88 7.50 -15.25
C ILE A 294 14.13 8.22 -15.77
N LEU A 295 14.23 8.46 -17.09
CA LEU A 295 15.39 9.14 -17.65
C LEU A 295 15.59 10.54 -17.07
N ASP A 296 14.50 11.24 -16.74
CA ASP A 296 14.58 12.56 -16.09
C ASP A 296 15.13 12.47 -14.66
N LEU A 297 14.88 11.39 -13.95
CA LEU A 297 15.49 11.15 -12.63
C LEU A 297 17.02 10.95 -12.70
N TYR A 298 17.55 10.52 -13.84
CA TYR A 298 18.97 10.18 -14.01
C TYR A 298 19.77 11.20 -14.79
N LYS A 299 19.19 12.35 -15.10
CA LYS A 299 19.90 13.54 -15.60
C LYS A 299 20.62 14.26 -14.46
#